data_0f42dfb2b9216843233cc2158fda6d3e
#
_entry.id   0f42dfb2b9216843233cc2158fda6d3e
#
_cell.length_a   1.000
_cell.length_b   1.000
_cell.length_c   1.000
_cell.angle_alpha   90.00
_cell.angle_beta   90.00
_cell.angle_gamma   90.00
#
_symmetry.space_group_name_H-M   'P 1'
#
loop_
_entity.id
_entity.type
_entity.pdbx_description
1 polymer ?
#
loop_
_entity_poly.entity_id
_entity_poly.type
_entity_poly.pdbx_seq_one_letter_code
_entity_poly.pdbx_strand_id
1 'polypeptide(L)' 'MTFNIGDVVQLKSGGPQMTVQRIIGADDSNFMIKTADEFLKTQGYTDGDVICQWFNGNKLESGTFKSNSLDKK' A
#
# COMPACT_ATOMS: atom_id res chain seq x y z
N MET A 1 11.62 -5.54 4.26
CA MET A 1 10.79 -5.31 5.48
C MET A 1 9.35 -5.63 5.16
N THR A 2 8.66 -6.31 6.06
CA THR A 2 7.29 -6.76 5.81
C THR A 2 6.30 -5.85 6.53
N PHE A 3 5.29 -5.37 5.80
CA PHE A 3 4.21 -4.58 6.37
C PHE A 3 2.97 -5.46 6.55
N ASN A 4 2.09 -5.05 7.46
CA ASN A 4 0.81 -5.72 7.67
C ASN A 4 -0.32 -4.72 7.45
N ILE A 5 -1.49 -5.24 7.06
CA ILE A 5 -2.69 -4.41 6.95
C ILE A 5 -2.96 -3.77 8.31
N GLY A 6 -3.21 -2.46 8.30
CA GLY A 6 -3.40 -1.67 9.52
C GLY A 6 -2.15 -0.99 10.05
N ASP A 7 -0.98 -1.32 9.52
CA ASP A 7 0.25 -0.64 9.92
C ASP A 7 0.21 0.84 9.53
N VAL A 8 0.79 1.67 10.38
CA VAL A 8 0.98 3.09 10.07
C VAL A 8 2.37 3.25 9.47
N VAL A 9 2.43 3.88 8.30
CA VAL A 9 3.68 4.06 7.55
C VAL A 9 3.77 5.50 7.05
N GLN A 10 4.98 5.90 6.65
CA GLN A 10 5.23 7.22 6.10
C GLN A 10 6.31 7.08 5.03
N LEU A 11 6.21 7.90 3.98
CA LEU A 11 7.28 7.96 2.99
C LEU A 11 8.58 8.40 3.66
N LYS A 12 9.68 7.78 3.25
CA LYS A 12 11.01 8.11 3.79
C LYS A 12 11.38 9.57 3.56
N SER A 13 10.85 10.17 2.50
CA SER A 13 11.07 11.58 2.18
C SER A 13 10.20 12.54 2.99
N GLY A 14 9.26 12.03 3.79
CA GLY A 14 8.35 12.84 4.59
C GLY A 14 6.91 12.71 4.09
N GLY A 15 6.06 13.66 4.50
CA GLY A 15 4.65 13.65 4.12
C GLY A 15 3.75 13.10 5.22
N PRO A 16 2.47 12.86 4.91
CA PRO A 16 1.51 12.39 5.92
C PRO A 16 1.77 10.94 6.32
N GLN A 17 1.39 10.60 7.54
CA GLN A 17 1.33 9.21 7.96
C GLN A 17 0.14 8.55 7.28
N MET A 18 0.32 7.29 6.87
CA MET A 18 -0.68 6.56 6.10
C MET A 18 -0.94 5.20 6.75
N THR A 19 -2.11 4.64 6.48
CA THR A 19 -2.47 3.31 6.97
C THR A 19 -2.45 2.32 5.81
N VAL A 20 -1.76 1.19 5.99
CA VAL A 20 -1.71 0.13 4.99
C VAL A 20 -3.08 -0.53 4.89
N GLN A 21 -3.66 -0.53 3.69
CA GLN A 21 -4.95 -1.15 3.42
C GLN A 21 -4.80 -2.53 2.80
N ARG A 22 -3.80 -2.69 1.91
CA ARG A 22 -3.55 -3.97 1.25
C ARG A 22 -2.08 -4.11 0.92
N ILE A 23 -1.66 -5.35 0.77
CA ILE A 23 -0.31 -5.70 0.33
C ILE A 23 -0.44 -6.47 -0.97
N ILE A 24 0.23 -5.98 -2.02
CA ILE A 24 0.16 -6.61 -3.34
C ILE A 24 0.77 -8.00 -3.26
N GLY A 25 0.07 -8.98 -3.81
CA GLY A 25 0.54 -10.36 -3.82
C GLY A 25 0.38 -11.11 -2.49
N ALA A 26 -0.21 -10.46 -1.47
CA ALA A 26 -0.54 -11.16 -0.24
C ALA A 26 -1.54 -12.29 -0.52
N ASP A 27 -1.42 -13.38 0.24
CA ASP A 27 -2.30 -14.52 0.07
C ASP A 27 -3.72 -14.13 0.42
N ASP A 28 -4.57 -14.03 -0.61
CA ASP A 28 -5.95 -13.61 -0.48
C ASP A 28 -6.79 -14.44 -1.43
N SER A 29 -7.84 -15.05 -0.88
CA SER A 29 -8.74 -15.89 -1.66
C SER A 29 -9.74 -15.08 -2.50
N ASN A 30 -9.77 -13.76 -2.37
CA ASN A 30 -10.70 -12.92 -3.11
C ASN A 30 -10.22 -12.73 -4.55
N PHE A 31 -10.99 -13.25 -5.50
CA PHE A 31 -10.66 -13.19 -6.91
C PHE A 31 -10.51 -11.75 -7.43
N MET A 32 -11.38 -10.84 -6.98
CA MET A 32 -11.33 -9.46 -7.45
C MET A 32 -10.07 -8.74 -7.00
N ILE A 33 -9.62 -9.02 -5.77
CA ILE A 33 -8.37 -8.46 -5.24
C ILE A 33 -7.19 -8.99 -6.04
N LYS A 34 -7.20 -10.28 -6.37
CA LYS A 34 -6.13 -10.89 -7.15
C LYS A 34 -6.01 -10.27 -8.54
N THR A 35 -7.14 -10.00 -9.18
CA THR A 35 -7.17 -9.34 -10.49
C THR A 35 -6.63 -7.91 -10.40
N ALA A 36 -6.99 -7.17 -9.35
CA ALA A 36 -6.47 -5.83 -9.14
C ALA A 36 -4.94 -5.85 -8.93
N ASP A 37 -4.43 -6.82 -8.19
CA ASP A 37 -2.99 -6.96 -7.98
C ASP A 37 -2.25 -7.24 -9.29
N GLU A 38 -2.80 -8.07 -10.15
CA GLU A 38 -2.21 -8.34 -11.47
C GLU A 38 -2.16 -7.07 -12.32
N PHE A 39 -3.22 -6.26 -12.27
CA PHE A 39 -3.24 -4.99 -12.97
C PHE A 39 -2.13 -4.06 -12.46
N LEU A 40 -1.95 -3.98 -11.14
CA LEU A 40 -0.90 -3.15 -10.54
C LEU A 40 0.49 -3.64 -10.93
N LYS A 41 0.69 -4.94 -11.04
CA LYS A 41 1.96 -5.48 -11.49
C LYS A 41 2.31 -5.03 -12.91
N THR A 42 1.32 -4.85 -13.78
CA THR A 42 1.57 -4.32 -15.12
C THR A 42 1.97 -2.85 -15.11
N GLN A 43 1.70 -2.14 -14.01
CA GLN A 43 2.11 -0.76 -13.81
C GLN A 43 3.51 -0.64 -13.19
N GLY A 44 4.19 -1.77 -12.96
CA GLY A 44 5.54 -1.78 -12.41
C GLY A 44 5.62 -2.09 -10.92
N TYR A 45 4.52 -2.35 -10.25
CA TYR A 45 4.51 -2.76 -8.85
C TYR A 45 4.78 -4.26 -8.72
N THR A 46 5.32 -4.67 -7.59
CA THR A 46 5.71 -6.05 -7.34
C THR A 46 5.10 -6.55 -6.03
N ASP A 47 5.21 -7.85 -5.80
CA ASP A 47 4.75 -8.45 -4.55
C ASP A 47 5.43 -7.76 -3.36
N GLY A 48 4.67 -7.47 -2.32
CA GLY A 48 5.16 -6.79 -1.14
C GLY A 48 4.98 -5.29 -1.16
N ASP A 49 4.68 -4.69 -2.30
CA ASP A 49 4.32 -3.27 -2.35
C ASP A 49 2.93 -3.08 -1.75
N VAL A 50 2.64 -1.87 -1.27
CA VAL A 50 1.48 -1.65 -0.42
C VAL A 50 0.56 -0.56 -0.96
N ILE A 51 -0.72 -0.72 -0.70
CA ILE A 51 -1.74 0.29 -0.97
C ILE A 51 -2.07 0.92 0.37
N CYS A 52 -1.90 2.24 0.46
CA CYS A 52 -2.08 2.99 1.70
C CYS A 52 -3.18 4.04 1.54
N GLN A 53 -3.78 4.40 2.67
CA GLN A 53 -4.76 5.49 2.73
C GLN A 53 -4.33 6.51 3.78
N TRP A 54 -4.68 7.76 3.53
CA TRP A 54 -4.41 8.85 4.47
C TRP A 54 -5.47 9.93 4.29
N PHE A 55 -5.55 10.82 5.29
CA PHE A 55 -6.44 11.97 5.18
C PHE A 55 -5.66 13.20 4.74
N ASN A 56 -6.21 13.90 3.75
CA ASN A 56 -5.74 15.22 3.33
C ASN A 56 -6.82 16.22 3.73
N GLY A 57 -6.66 16.81 4.92
CA GLY A 57 -7.74 17.58 5.53
C GLY A 57 -8.91 16.66 5.86
N ASN A 58 -10.08 16.93 5.28
CA ASN A 58 -11.27 16.11 5.47
C ASN A 58 -11.47 15.06 4.37
N LYS A 59 -10.52 14.96 3.44
CA LYS A 59 -10.66 14.08 2.27
C LYS A 59 -9.76 12.86 2.42
N LEU A 60 -10.33 11.69 2.22
CA LEU A 60 -9.58 10.44 2.21
C LEU A 60 -8.91 10.26 0.86
N GLU A 61 -7.60 10.11 0.87
CA GLU A 61 -6.80 9.83 -0.32
C GLU A 61 -6.22 8.42 -0.23
N SER A 62 -5.84 7.88 -1.36
CA SER A 62 -5.17 6.58 -1.40
C SER A 62 -4.14 6.54 -2.51
N GLY A 63 -3.16 5.64 -2.36
CA GLY A 63 -2.13 5.45 -3.36
C GLY A 63 -1.39 4.16 -3.14
N THR A 64 -0.66 3.73 -4.18
CA THR A 64 0.16 2.52 -4.15
C THR A 64 1.62 2.93 -4.08
N PHE A 65 2.38 2.32 -3.17
CA PHE A 65 3.77 2.68 -2.91
C PHE A 65 4.67 1.46 -2.92
N LYS A 66 5.91 1.67 -3.32
CA LYS A 66 6.94 0.65 -3.18
C LYS A 66 7.27 0.47 -1.70
N SER A 67 7.36 -0.79 -1.26
CA SER A 67 7.63 -1.08 0.16
C SER A 67 8.94 -0.45 0.63
N ASN A 68 9.96 -0.38 -0.23
CA ASN A 68 11.25 0.17 0.15
C ASN A 68 11.27 1.70 0.24
N SER A 69 10.19 2.38 -0.12
CA SER A 69 10.08 3.83 0.04
C SER A 69 9.34 4.26 1.30
N LEU A 70 8.93 3.31 2.13
CA LEU A 70 8.14 3.55 3.34
C LEU A 70 8.91 3.17 4.59
N ASP A 71 8.67 3.95 5.67
CA ASP A 71 9.08 3.62 7.03
C ASP A 71 7.86 3.27 7.85
N LYS A 72 7.97 2.22 8.66
CA LYS A 72 6.92 1.84 9.61
C LYS A 72 7.00 2.73 10.83
N LYS A 73 5.85 3.25 11.24
CA LYS A 73 5.75 4.11 12.43
C LYS A 73 5.21 3.37 13.64
#